data_38805be24a80064e8cb25676958f5bed
#
_entry.id   38805be24a80064e8cb25676958f5bed
#
_cell.length_a   1.000
_cell.length_b   1.000
_cell.length_c   1.000
_cell.angle_alpha   90.00
_cell.angle_beta   90.00
_cell.angle_gamma   90.00
#
_symmetry.space_group_name_H-M   'P 1'
#
loop_
_entity.id
_entity.type
_entity.pdbx_description
1 polymer ?
#
loop_
_entity_poly.entity_id
_entity_poly.type
_entity_poly.pdbx_seq_one_letter_code
_entity_poly.pdbx_strand_id
1 'polypeptide(L)'
;HINQTPIYFERVHKRKDGSQYHAGITSVKIILGGKEYFYASVRDITEQKEIEAKILDTTLKLELATSASKQGIWRLNFATNNLELDDNMYKIYGITPQKDINNYELFRNRILKEDLPIVEEKINIAKDTNGTFDTIFRIKRFDNNEIRYIKVSAICQFDENGDKVAMVGSSIDVTELEIAKINALKANEAKSKFLANMSHEIRTPLNGTIGLI
;
A
#
# COMPACT_ATOMS: atom_id res chain seq x y z
N HIS A 1 2.09 44.31 33.86
CA HIS A 1 2.50 42.90 34.04
C HIS A 1 1.47 42.03 33.39
N ILE A 2 1.86 41.23 32.36
CA ILE A 2 1.04 40.15 31.83
C ILE A 2 1.24 38.96 32.76
N ASN A 3 0.23 38.62 33.55
CA ASN A 3 0.35 37.58 34.58
C ASN A 3 -0.65 36.40 34.33
N GLN A 4 -1.16 36.22 33.11
CA GLN A 4 -2.08 35.12 32.79
C GLN A 4 -1.72 34.49 31.48
N THR A 5 -1.82 33.15 31.43
CA THR A 5 -1.63 32.37 30.23
C THR A 5 -2.69 32.72 29.17
N PRO A 6 -2.32 33.04 27.95
CA PRO A 6 -3.30 33.28 26.88
C PRO A 6 -4.23 32.06 26.69
N ILE A 7 -5.51 32.32 26.49
CA ILE A 7 -6.51 31.30 26.18
C ILE A 7 -6.74 31.33 24.67
N TYR A 8 -6.59 30.17 24.03
CA TYR A 8 -6.95 29.97 22.64
C TYR A 8 -8.28 29.23 22.53
N PHE A 9 -9.14 29.69 21.63
CA PHE A 9 -10.38 29.02 21.26
C PHE A 9 -10.80 29.36 19.84
N GLU A 10 -11.63 28.52 19.25
CA GLU A 10 -12.14 28.68 17.88
C GLU A 10 -13.65 28.95 17.90
N ARG A 11 -14.11 29.81 17.00
CA ARG A 11 -15.53 30.16 16.81
C ARG A 11 -15.81 30.43 15.32
N VAL A 12 -17.07 30.25 14.93
CA VAL A 12 -17.55 30.72 13.62
C VAL A 12 -18.00 32.15 13.79
N HIS A 13 -17.40 33.07 13.03
CA HIS A 13 -17.75 34.47 12.99
C HIS A 13 -18.45 34.83 11.67
N LYS A 14 -19.21 35.93 11.69
CA LYS A 14 -19.91 36.45 10.52
C LYS A 14 -19.28 37.76 10.07
N ARG A 15 -18.98 37.89 8.77
CA ARG A 15 -18.51 39.14 8.17
C ARG A 15 -19.66 40.13 7.94
N LYS A 16 -19.34 41.35 7.58
CA LYS A 16 -20.34 42.42 7.29
C LYS A 16 -21.24 42.10 6.10
N ASP A 17 -20.72 41.32 5.12
CA ASP A 17 -21.46 40.87 3.95
C ASP A 17 -22.35 39.64 4.22
N GLY A 18 -22.35 39.14 5.45
CA GLY A 18 -23.14 37.98 5.87
C GLY A 18 -22.43 36.64 5.74
N SER A 19 -21.27 36.55 5.11
CA SER A 19 -20.49 35.33 5.01
C SER A 19 -19.95 34.90 6.37
N GLN A 20 -19.74 33.61 6.54
CA GLN A 20 -19.16 33.02 7.77
C GLN A 20 -17.70 32.65 7.54
N TYR A 21 -16.92 32.69 8.60
CA TYR A 21 -15.54 32.24 8.61
C TYR A 21 -15.15 31.65 9.97
N HIS A 22 -14.19 30.74 9.97
CA HIS A 22 -13.63 30.18 11.19
C HIS A 22 -12.61 31.17 11.76
N ALA A 23 -12.81 31.61 13.00
CA ALA A 23 -11.94 32.52 13.72
C ALA A 23 -11.17 31.77 14.80
N GLY A 24 -9.84 31.80 14.76
CA GLY A 24 -8.95 31.44 15.85
C GLY A 24 -8.72 32.65 16.73
N ILE A 25 -9.11 32.58 18.00
CA ILE A 25 -9.10 33.71 18.94
C ILE A 25 -8.13 33.41 20.06
N THR A 26 -7.13 34.26 20.22
CA THR A 26 -6.24 34.23 21.40
C THR A 26 -6.60 35.41 22.29
N SER A 27 -7.00 35.14 23.52
CA SER A 27 -7.39 36.17 24.49
C SER A 27 -6.47 36.14 25.71
N VAL A 28 -6.08 37.30 26.18
CA VAL A 28 -5.30 37.48 27.40
C VAL A 28 -5.87 38.60 28.24
N LYS A 29 -5.92 38.42 29.56
CA LYS A 29 -6.28 39.44 30.52
C LYS A 29 -5.04 40.29 30.83
N ILE A 30 -5.13 41.62 30.71
CA ILE A 30 -4.09 42.54 31.03
C ILE A 30 -4.58 43.58 32.05
N ILE A 31 -3.68 44.10 32.89
CA ILE A 31 -4.00 45.13 33.89
C ILE A 31 -3.19 46.38 33.51
N LEU A 32 -3.91 47.48 33.24
CA LEU A 32 -3.32 48.79 32.93
C LEU A 32 -3.91 49.85 33.85
N GLY A 33 -3.06 50.58 34.60
CA GLY A 33 -3.51 51.61 35.52
C GLY A 33 -4.48 51.09 36.60
N GLY A 34 -4.35 49.86 37.05
CA GLY A 34 -5.23 49.22 38.06
C GLY A 34 -6.57 48.74 37.51
N LYS A 35 -6.82 48.89 36.21
CA LYS A 35 -8.04 48.40 35.56
C LYS A 35 -7.76 47.16 34.72
N GLU A 36 -8.71 46.24 34.70
CA GLU A 36 -8.64 44.99 33.95
C GLU A 36 -9.17 45.19 32.49
N TYR A 37 -8.40 44.67 31.54
CA TYR A 37 -8.78 44.68 30.12
C TYR A 37 -8.56 43.27 29.53
N PHE A 38 -9.34 42.93 28.50
CA PHE A 38 -9.11 41.75 27.68
C PHE A 38 -8.53 42.21 26.34
N TYR A 39 -7.36 41.72 26.03
CA TYR A 39 -6.77 41.85 24.69
C TYR A 39 -7.06 40.54 23.94
N ALA A 40 -7.62 40.65 22.74
CA ALA A 40 -7.87 39.48 21.90
C ALA A 40 -7.31 39.72 20.49
N SER A 41 -6.59 38.72 20.00
CA SER A 41 -6.18 38.61 18.60
C SER A 41 -7.10 37.62 17.89
N VAL A 42 -7.61 38.01 16.72
CA VAL A 42 -8.49 37.17 15.90
C VAL A 42 -7.82 36.91 14.57
N ARG A 43 -7.71 35.64 14.19
CA ARG A 43 -7.17 35.20 12.90
C ARG A 43 -8.24 34.43 12.15
N ASP A 44 -8.39 34.70 10.86
CA ASP A 44 -9.17 33.85 9.97
C ASP A 44 -8.41 32.54 9.71
N ILE A 45 -8.98 31.43 10.11
CA ILE A 45 -8.42 30.08 9.99
C ILE A 45 -9.24 29.20 9.04
N THR A 46 -10.10 29.82 8.21
CA THR A 46 -11.01 29.09 7.31
C THR A 46 -10.23 28.24 6.32
N GLU A 47 -9.25 28.81 5.64
CA GLU A 47 -8.40 28.09 4.69
C GLU A 47 -7.66 26.92 5.35
N GLN A 48 -7.12 27.14 6.57
CA GLN A 48 -6.48 26.07 7.32
C GLN A 48 -7.46 24.93 7.62
N LYS A 49 -8.68 25.22 8.05
CA LYS A 49 -9.72 24.23 8.33
C LYS A 49 -10.17 23.48 7.07
N GLU A 50 -10.28 24.16 5.94
CA GLU A 50 -10.61 23.53 4.66
C GLU A 50 -9.51 22.57 4.20
N ILE A 51 -8.24 22.96 4.35
CA ILE A 51 -7.09 22.09 4.04
C ILE A 51 -7.08 20.88 4.97
N GLU A 52 -7.24 21.07 6.29
CA GLU A 52 -7.30 19.99 7.27
C GLU A 52 -8.44 18.99 6.94
N ALA A 53 -9.64 19.51 6.63
CA ALA A 53 -10.79 18.68 6.25
C ALA A 53 -10.55 17.90 4.94
N LYS A 54 -9.90 18.53 3.95
CA LYS A 54 -9.56 17.89 2.68
C LYS A 54 -8.52 16.79 2.85
N ILE A 55 -7.51 17.02 3.69
CA ILE A 55 -6.50 16.00 4.03
C ILE A 55 -7.19 14.82 4.70
N LEU A 56 -8.05 15.05 5.71
CA LEU A 56 -8.76 14.00 6.43
C LEU A 56 -9.66 13.19 5.48
N ASP A 57 -10.46 13.84 4.63
CA ASP A 57 -11.33 13.18 3.65
C ASP A 57 -10.51 12.32 2.67
N THR A 58 -9.39 12.85 2.16
CA THR A 58 -8.51 12.12 1.25
C THR A 58 -7.87 10.92 1.93
N THR A 59 -7.40 11.08 3.17
CA THR A 59 -6.82 9.99 3.97
C THR A 59 -7.83 8.88 4.19
N LEU A 60 -9.06 9.21 4.62
CA LEU A 60 -10.13 8.24 4.81
C LEU A 60 -10.49 7.48 3.52
N LYS A 61 -10.54 8.18 2.38
CA LYS A 61 -10.79 7.55 1.07
C LYS A 61 -9.68 6.56 0.69
N LEU A 62 -8.42 6.92 0.93
CA LEU A 62 -7.27 6.04 0.68
C LEU A 62 -7.30 4.82 1.60
N GLU A 63 -7.57 4.99 2.89
CA GLU A 63 -7.69 3.90 3.86
C GLU A 63 -8.83 2.93 3.48
N LEU A 64 -9.98 3.43 3.07
CA LEU A 64 -11.09 2.61 2.61
C LEU A 64 -10.73 1.83 1.34
N ALA A 65 -10.08 2.47 0.37
CA ALA A 65 -9.67 1.83 -0.88
C ALA A 65 -8.65 0.72 -0.64
N THR A 66 -7.63 0.95 0.21
CA THR A 66 -6.60 -0.06 0.54
C THR A 66 -7.18 -1.19 1.37
N SER A 67 -8.05 -0.90 2.35
CA SER A 67 -8.71 -1.93 3.16
C SER A 67 -9.64 -2.81 2.33
N ALA A 68 -10.43 -2.23 1.42
CA ALA A 68 -11.34 -2.96 0.55
C ALA A 68 -10.60 -3.87 -0.45
N SER A 69 -9.45 -3.44 -0.95
CA SER A 69 -8.62 -4.22 -1.87
C SER A 69 -7.78 -5.29 -1.19
N LYS A 70 -7.76 -5.34 0.15
CA LYS A 70 -6.85 -6.20 0.96
C LYS A 70 -5.38 -6.03 0.56
N GLN A 71 -5.03 -4.87 0.02
CA GLN A 71 -3.70 -4.53 -0.41
C GLN A 71 -2.89 -4.03 0.78
N GLY A 72 -1.73 -4.62 1.00
CA GLY A 72 -0.78 -4.18 2.01
C GLY A 72 0.16 -3.13 1.43
N ILE A 73 0.46 -2.10 2.21
CA ILE A 73 1.40 -1.02 1.85
C ILE A 73 2.65 -1.15 2.69
N TRP A 74 3.80 -0.91 2.06
CA TRP A 74 5.10 -0.99 2.73
C TRP A 74 6.07 0.08 2.20
N ARG A 75 7.04 0.43 3.03
CA ARG A 75 8.11 1.35 2.70
C ARG A 75 9.45 0.81 3.22
N LEU A 76 10.41 0.65 2.33
CA LEU A 76 11.78 0.23 2.67
C LEU A 76 12.70 1.45 2.58
N ASN A 77 13.30 1.83 3.69
CA ASN A 77 14.35 2.85 3.73
C ASN A 77 15.70 2.22 3.39
N PHE A 78 16.39 2.75 2.38
CA PHE A 78 17.65 2.16 1.90
C PHE A 78 18.83 2.40 2.83
N ALA A 79 18.87 3.53 3.55
CA ALA A 79 19.97 3.85 4.44
C ALA A 79 19.95 3.03 5.73
N THR A 80 18.76 2.78 6.27
CA THR A 80 18.58 2.09 7.56
C THR A 80 18.17 0.63 7.41
N ASN A 81 17.82 0.19 6.20
CA ASN A 81 17.19 -1.11 5.92
C ASN A 81 15.91 -1.36 6.72
N ASN A 82 15.27 -0.28 7.18
CA ASN A 82 14.02 -0.33 7.93
C ASN A 82 12.84 -0.51 6.98
N LEU A 83 11.97 -1.49 7.29
CA LEU A 83 10.79 -1.82 6.54
C LEU A 83 9.54 -1.46 7.35
N GLU A 84 8.83 -0.42 6.93
CA GLU A 84 7.55 0.00 7.48
C GLU A 84 6.42 -0.76 6.79
N LEU A 85 5.45 -1.27 7.57
CA LEU A 85 4.36 -2.11 7.11
C LEU A 85 3.03 -1.62 7.67
N ASP A 86 1.97 -1.70 6.85
CA ASP A 86 0.61 -1.51 7.33
C ASP A 86 -0.01 -2.81 7.89
N ASP A 87 -1.21 -2.71 8.44
CA ASP A 87 -1.94 -3.84 9.02
C ASP A 87 -2.25 -4.95 8.01
N ASN A 88 -2.42 -4.62 6.73
CA ASN A 88 -2.69 -5.61 5.70
C ASN A 88 -1.43 -6.41 5.37
N MET A 89 -0.25 -5.79 5.39
CA MET A 89 1.02 -6.51 5.25
C MET A 89 1.20 -7.55 6.37
N TYR A 90 0.89 -7.20 7.61
CA TYR A 90 0.92 -8.17 8.72
C TYR A 90 -0.02 -9.36 8.47
N LYS A 91 -1.23 -9.11 7.95
CA LYS A 91 -2.20 -10.18 7.60
C LYS A 91 -1.70 -11.05 6.44
N ILE A 92 -1.16 -10.45 5.38
CA ILE A 92 -0.64 -11.17 4.20
C ILE A 92 0.48 -12.11 4.61
N TYR A 93 1.44 -11.65 5.40
CA TYR A 93 2.59 -12.44 5.82
C TYR A 93 2.31 -13.34 7.03
N GLY A 94 1.16 -13.21 7.70
CA GLY A 94 0.83 -13.97 8.91
C GLY A 94 1.70 -13.58 10.10
N ILE A 95 1.92 -12.28 10.26
CA ILE A 95 2.73 -11.73 11.34
C ILE A 95 1.80 -11.16 12.40
N THR A 96 2.00 -11.56 13.67
CA THR A 96 1.39 -10.86 14.80
C THR A 96 2.21 -9.61 15.08
N PRO A 97 1.57 -8.42 15.17
CA PRO A 97 2.29 -7.20 15.49
C PRO A 97 3.01 -7.34 16.83
N GLN A 98 4.29 -7.63 16.81
CA GLN A 98 5.20 -7.67 17.95
C GLN A 98 6.44 -6.87 17.58
N LYS A 99 7.15 -6.37 18.59
CA LYS A 99 8.36 -5.56 18.45
C LYS A 99 9.35 -6.14 17.44
N ASP A 100 9.92 -5.26 16.60
CA ASP A 100 11.17 -5.42 15.86
C ASP A 100 11.16 -6.30 14.59
N ILE A 101 10.05 -6.40 13.86
CA ILE A 101 10.01 -7.07 12.54
C ILE A 101 10.27 -6.08 11.38
N ASN A 102 10.88 -4.94 11.66
CA ASN A 102 11.11 -3.89 10.68
C ASN A 102 12.40 -4.08 9.86
N ASN A 103 12.83 -5.33 9.66
CA ASN A 103 14.02 -5.64 8.92
C ASN A 103 13.68 -6.35 7.61
N TYR A 104 14.11 -5.79 6.47
CA TYR A 104 13.91 -6.35 5.14
C TYR A 104 14.41 -7.80 5.01
N GLU A 105 15.54 -8.16 5.64
CA GLU A 105 16.12 -9.50 5.58
C GLU A 105 15.14 -10.59 6.08
N LEU A 106 14.29 -10.28 7.05
CA LEU A 106 13.30 -11.24 7.54
C LEU A 106 12.28 -11.59 6.46
N PHE A 107 11.85 -10.61 5.66
CA PHE A 107 10.91 -10.80 4.55
C PHE A 107 11.58 -11.47 3.35
N ARG A 108 12.81 -11.07 3.02
CA ARG A 108 13.63 -11.68 1.99
C ARG A 108 13.79 -13.19 2.21
N ASN A 109 14.03 -13.60 3.46
CA ASN A 109 14.19 -15.01 3.84
C ASN A 109 12.88 -15.82 3.77
N ARG A 110 11.72 -15.18 3.57
CA ARG A 110 10.43 -15.85 3.35
C ARG A 110 10.12 -16.08 1.87
N ILE A 111 10.83 -15.43 0.97
CA ILE A 111 10.72 -15.71 -0.47
C ILE A 111 11.24 -17.13 -0.74
N LEU A 112 10.55 -17.88 -1.60
CA LEU A 112 11.02 -19.19 -2.00
C LEU A 112 12.37 -19.07 -2.73
N LYS A 113 13.27 -20.02 -2.45
CA LYS A 113 14.64 -19.99 -2.99
C LYS A 113 14.68 -19.93 -4.51
N GLU A 114 13.71 -20.54 -5.18
CA GLU A 114 13.59 -20.57 -6.63
C GLU A 114 13.19 -19.21 -7.20
N ASP A 115 12.42 -18.41 -6.46
CA ASP A 115 11.91 -17.11 -6.89
C ASP A 115 12.88 -15.96 -6.54
N LEU A 116 13.71 -16.15 -5.51
CA LEU A 116 14.59 -15.11 -4.97
C LEU A 116 15.51 -14.44 -6.00
N PRO A 117 16.22 -15.18 -6.88
CA PRO A 117 17.10 -14.56 -7.87
C PRO A 117 16.36 -13.60 -8.82
N ILE A 118 15.17 -13.98 -9.27
CA ILE A 118 14.34 -13.15 -10.17
C ILE A 118 13.86 -11.90 -9.45
N VAL A 119 13.48 -12.03 -8.17
CA VAL A 119 13.02 -10.89 -7.36
C VAL A 119 14.16 -9.89 -7.16
N GLU A 120 15.37 -10.38 -6.81
CA GLU A 120 16.55 -9.53 -6.60
C GLU A 120 16.99 -8.82 -7.88
N GLU A 121 17.00 -9.51 -9.00
CA GLU A 121 17.31 -8.93 -10.31
C GLU A 121 16.34 -7.78 -10.64
N LYS A 122 15.02 -8.00 -10.50
CA LYS A 122 14.01 -6.98 -10.75
C LYS A 122 14.10 -5.77 -9.80
N ILE A 123 14.42 -6.00 -8.53
CA ILE A 123 14.66 -4.92 -7.57
C ILE A 123 15.85 -4.08 -8.01
N ASN A 124 16.95 -4.71 -8.44
CA ASN A 124 18.14 -4.01 -8.90
C ASN A 124 17.86 -3.20 -10.17
N ILE A 125 17.15 -3.79 -11.15
CA ILE A 125 16.71 -3.06 -12.36
C ILE A 125 15.87 -1.84 -11.98
N ALA A 126 14.89 -1.99 -11.08
CA ALA A 126 14.04 -0.87 -10.64
C ALA A 126 14.87 0.23 -9.95
N LYS A 127 15.87 -0.17 -9.17
CA LYS A 127 16.81 0.79 -8.56
C LYS A 127 17.66 1.51 -9.61
N ASP A 128 18.16 0.82 -10.63
CA ASP A 128 19.08 1.39 -11.62
C ASP A 128 18.38 2.28 -12.66
N THR A 129 17.17 1.91 -13.06
CA THR A 129 16.44 2.57 -14.16
C THR A 129 15.41 3.60 -13.71
N ASN A 130 15.23 3.84 -12.41
CA ASN A 130 14.10 4.61 -11.86
C ASN A 130 12.73 4.03 -12.26
N GLY A 131 12.73 2.74 -12.60
CA GLY A 131 11.55 2.02 -13.05
C GLY A 131 10.65 1.58 -11.91
N THR A 132 9.55 0.94 -12.29
CA THR A 132 8.66 0.27 -11.36
C THR A 132 9.15 -1.16 -11.12
N PHE A 133 9.06 -1.62 -9.88
CA PHE A 133 9.17 -3.03 -9.55
C PHE A 133 7.76 -3.65 -9.61
N ASP A 134 7.53 -4.58 -10.52
CA ASP A 134 6.27 -5.32 -10.64
C ASP A 134 6.56 -6.80 -10.86
N THR A 135 6.08 -7.65 -9.94
CA THR A 135 6.28 -9.09 -10.04
C THR A 135 5.32 -9.88 -9.16
N ILE A 136 5.19 -11.18 -9.46
CA ILE A 136 4.53 -12.16 -8.59
C ILE A 136 5.60 -13.16 -8.17
N PHE A 137 5.66 -13.45 -6.87
CA PHE A 137 6.56 -14.45 -6.32
C PHE A 137 5.91 -15.16 -5.13
N ARG A 138 6.48 -16.29 -4.75
CA ARG A 138 5.95 -17.10 -3.66
C ARG A 138 6.72 -16.82 -2.37
N ILE A 139 5.96 -16.77 -1.29
CA ILE A 139 6.49 -16.65 0.07
C ILE A 139 6.02 -17.81 0.94
N LYS A 140 6.73 -18.03 2.04
CA LYS A 140 6.25 -18.84 3.17
C LYS A 140 5.77 -17.90 4.28
N ARG A 141 4.51 -18.03 4.70
CA ARG A 141 3.97 -17.23 5.80
C ARG A 141 4.73 -17.49 7.10
N PHE A 142 4.72 -16.50 8.00
CA PHE A 142 5.42 -16.63 9.29
C PHE A 142 4.69 -17.52 10.29
N ASP A 143 3.33 -17.52 10.27
CA ASP A 143 2.50 -18.22 11.22
C ASP A 143 2.43 -19.75 10.99
N ASN A 144 2.35 -20.18 9.74
CA ASN A 144 2.05 -21.58 9.40
C ASN A 144 2.92 -22.17 8.28
N ASN A 145 3.87 -21.39 7.73
CA ASN A 145 4.71 -21.74 6.56
C ASN A 145 3.92 -22.07 5.28
N GLU A 146 2.65 -21.71 5.21
CA GLU A 146 1.83 -21.87 4.01
C GLU A 146 2.43 -21.05 2.86
N ILE A 147 2.45 -21.62 1.65
CA ILE A 147 2.94 -20.93 0.47
C ILE A 147 1.82 -20.03 -0.07
N ARG A 148 2.17 -18.76 -0.29
CA ARG A 148 1.30 -17.74 -0.88
C ARG A 148 1.97 -17.11 -2.09
N TYR A 149 1.15 -16.80 -3.10
CA TYR A 149 1.56 -16.01 -4.27
C TYR A 149 1.27 -14.54 -3.98
N ILE A 150 2.31 -13.73 -3.95
CA ILE A 150 2.19 -12.30 -3.65
C ILE A 150 2.53 -11.52 -4.91
N LYS A 151 1.58 -10.72 -5.38
CA LYS A 151 1.84 -9.70 -6.39
C LYS A 151 2.32 -8.45 -5.68
N VAL A 152 3.47 -7.93 -6.12
CA VAL A 152 4.10 -6.73 -5.55
C VAL A 152 4.32 -5.72 -6.65
N SER A 153 3.96 -4.46 -6.39
CA SER A 153 4.26 -3.32 -7.23
C SER A 153 4.89 -2.23 -6.37
N ALA A 154 6.02 -1.66 -6.81
CA ALA A 154 6.75 -0.66 -6.04
C ALA A 154 7.46 0.36 -6.95
N ILE A 155 7.77 1.52 -6.39
CA ILE A 155 8.52 2.61 -7.01
C ILE A 155 9.62 3.09 -6.06
N CYS A 156 10.69 3.65 -6.62
CA CYS A 156 11.70 4.34 -5.84
C CYS A 156 11.23 5.74 -5.46
N GLN A 157 11.56 6.14 -4.24
CA GLN A 157 11.37 7.50 -3.73
C GLN A 157 12.72 8.21 -3.72
N PHE A 158 12.73 9.47 -4.14
CA PHE A 158 13.92 10.31 -4.23
C PHE A 158 13.87 11.45 -3.24
N ASP A 159 15.02 11.94 -2.79
CA ASP A 159 15.14 13.19 -2.04
C ASP A 159 15.19 14.40 -2.97
N GLU A 160 15.41 15.59 -2.38
CA GLU A 160 15.52 16.86 -3.10
C GLU A 160 16.76 16.93 -4.00
N ASN A 161 17.78 16.12 -3.76
CA ASN A 161 19.01 16.04 -4.55
C ASN A 161 18.90 15.03 -5.71
N GLY A 162 17.81 14.29 -5.77
CA GLY A 162 17.62 13.21 -6.73
C GLY A 162 18.23 11.87 -6.32
N ASP A 163 18.67 11.73 -5.06
CA ASP A 163 19.18 10.47 -4.53
C ASP A 163 18.04 9.54 -4.08
N LYS A 164 18.19 8.25 -4.36
CA LYS A 164 17.21 7.23 -3.97
C LYS A 164 17.29 6.95 -2.48
N VAL A 165 16.23 7.30 -1.76
CA VAL A 165 16.17 7.18 -0.29
C VAL A 165 15.32 6.00 0.19
N ALA A 166 14.32 5.60 -0.59
CA ALA A 166 13.43 4.53 -0.21
C ALA A 166 12.79 3.84 -1.44
N MET A 167 12.18 2.69 -1.20
CA MET A 167 11.22 2.06 -2.11
C MET A 167 9.88 1.98 -1.40
N VAL A 168 8.82 2.40 -2.07
CA VAL A 168 7.43 2.36 -1.57
C VAL A 168 6.65 1.44 -2.48
N GLY A 169 5.92 0.52 -1.89
CA GLY A 169 5.19 -0.47 -2.66
C GLY A 169 3.93 -0.97 -2.00
N SER A 170 3.24 -1.79 -2.78
CA SER A 170 2.06 -2.50 -2.34
C SER A 170 2.17 -3.98 -2.66
N SER A 171 1.52 -4.79 -1.83
CA SER A 171 1.47 -6.23 -1.96
C SER A 171 0.03 -6.73 -1.86
N ILE A 172 -0.34 -7.68 -2.69
CA ILE A 172 -1.64 -8.34 -2.62
C ILE A 172 -1.46 -9.85 -2.72
N ASP A 173 -2.19 -10.60 -1.88
CA ASP A 173 -2.26 -12.05 -1.97
C ASP A 173 -3.13 -12.45 -3.16
N VAL A 174 -2.52 -13.08 -4.16
CA VAL A 174 -3.17 -13.54 -5.39
C VAL A 174 -3.20 -15.07 -5.47
N THR A 175 -3.04 -15.75 -4.33
CA THR A 175 -2.91 -17.21 -4.27
C THR A 175 -4.09 -17.93 -4.89
N GLU A 176 -5.32 -17.56 -4.55
CA GLU A 176 -6.53 -18.16 -5.11
C GLU A 176 -6.60 -17.98 -6.62
N LEU A 177 -6.24 -16.78 -7.12
CA LEU A 177 -6.23 -16.47 -8.53
C LEU A 177 -5.18 -17.31 -9.30
N GLU A 178 -3.94 -17.37 -8.78
CA GLU A 178 -2.87 -18.14 -9.42
C GLU A 178 -3.14 -19.65 -9.38
N ILE A 179 -3.68 -20.18 -8.29
CA ILE A 179 -4.10 -21.59 -8.21
C ILE A 179 -5.21 -21.88 -9.22
N ALA A 180 -6.24 -21.03 -9.30
CA ALA A 180 -7.33 -21.21 -10.27
C ALA A 180 -6.81 -21.19 -11.72
N LYS A 181 -5.90 -20.26 -12.04
CA LYS A 181 -5.24 -20.16 -13.35
C LYS A 181 -4.42 -21.41 -13.68
N ILE A 182 -3.62 -21.90 -12.74
CA ILE A 182 -2.82 -23.12 -12.91
C ILE A 182 -3.74 -24.33 -13.16
N ASN A 183 -4.83 -24.45 -12.41
CA ASN A 183 -5.78 -25.54 -12.59
C ASN A 183 -6.50 -25.49 -13.93
N ALA A 184 -6.91 -24.30 -14.37
CA ALA A 184 -7.52 -24.10 -15.70
C ALA A 184 -6.56 -24.46 -16.83
N LEU A 185 -5.28 -24.08 -16.74
CA LEU A 185 -4.25 -24.44 -17.72
C LEU A 185 -4.06 -25.96 -17.78
N LYS A 186 -3.91 -26.64 -16.64
CA LYS A 186 -3.78 -28.11 -16.58
C LYS A 186 -4.98 -28.83 -17.18
N ALA A 187 -6.20 -28.35 -16.89
CA ALA A 187 -7.42 -28.93 -17.46
C ALA A 187 -7.46 -28.78 -18.99
N ASN A 188 -7.05 -27.60 -19.50
CA ASN A 188 -7.00 -27.35 -20.94
C ASN A 188 -5.94 -28.21 -21.65
N GLU A 189 -4.76 -28.37 -21.04
CA GLU A 189 -3.72 -29.28 -21.55
C GLU A 189 -4.19 -30.73 -21.60
N ALA A 190 -4.82 -31.21 -20.53
CA ALA A 190 -5.39 -32.55 -20.46
C ALA A 190 -6.46 -32.77 -21.55
N LYS A 191 -7.36 -31.79 -21.74
CA LYS A 191 -8.36 -31.81 -22.81
C LYS A 191 -7.73 -31.89 -24.20
N SER A 192 -6.71 -31.06 -24.45
CA SER A 192 -6.01 -31.02 -25.74
C SER A 192 -5.31 -32.36 -26.04
N LYS A 193 -4.64 -32.93 -25.04
CA LYS A 193 -3.98 -34.24 -25.14
C LYS A 193 -4.99 -35.38 -25.39
N PHE A 194 -6.15 -35.35 -24.70
CA PHE A 194 -7.23 -36.32 -24.91
C PHE A 194 -7.76 -36.24 -26.35
N LEU A 195 -8.06 -35.05 -26.87
CA LEU A 195 -8.55 -34.85 -28.25
C LEU A 195 -7.54 -35.31 -29.31
N ALA A 196 -6.24 -35.03 -29.10
CA ALA A 196 -5.18 -35.49 -29.99
C ALA A 196 -5.11 -37.02 -30.00
N ASN A 197 -5.13 -37.70 -28.85
CA ASN A 197 -5.14 -39.16 -28.74
C ASN A 197 -6.37 -39.76 -29.40
N MET A 198 -7.56 -39.24 -29.14
CA MET A 198 -8.81 -39.69 -29.75
C MET A 198 -8.80 -39.56 -31.26
N SER A 199 -8.27 -38.46 -31.78
CA SER A 199 -8.12 -38.24 -33.24
C SER A 199 -7.22 -39.31 -33.88
N HIS A 200 -6.14 -39.70 -33.20
CA HIS A 200 -5.26 -40.78 -33.66
C HIS A 200 -5.95 -42.16 -33.60
N GLU A 201 -6.64 -42.48 -32.48
CA GLU A 201 -7.35 -43.74 -32.31
C GLU A 201 -8.52 -43.92 -33.25
N ILE A 202 -9.20 -42.84 -33.65
CA ILE A 202 -10.28 -42.87 -34.64
C ILE A 202 -9.72 -42.98 -36.09
N ARG A 203 -8.61 -42.27 -36.40
CA ARG A 203 -8.02 -42.27 -37.73
C ARG A 203 -7.48 -43.65 -38.16
N THR A 204 -6.89 -44.39 -37.23
CA THR A 204 -6.28 -45.71 -37.50
C THR A 204 -7.29 -46.75 -38.01
N PRO A 205 -8.45 -47.03 -37.39
CA PRO A 205 -9.44 -47.93 -37.93
C PRO A 205 -10.15 -47.40 -39.16
N LEU A 206 -10.34 -46.05 -39.24
CA LEU A 206 -10.97 -45.43 -40.42
C LEU A 206 -10.14 -45.62 -41.67
N ASN A 207 -8.82 -45.37 -41.59
CA ASN A 207 -7.91 -45.61 -42.72
C ASN A 207 -7.82 -47.11 -43.12
N GLY A 208 -7.93 -48.01 -42.12
CA GLY A 208 -7.98 -49.44 -42.37
C GLY A 208 -9.24 -49.91 -43.12
N THR A 209 -10.38 -49.25 -42.93
CA THR A 209 -11.64 -49.56 -43.60
C THR A 209 -11.72 -48.94 -45.00
N ILE A 210 -11.13 -47.76 -45.23
CA ILE A 210 -11.13 -47.10 -46.53
C ILE A 210 -10.09 -47.72 -47.49
N GLY A 211 -9.02 -48.33 -46.96
CA GLY A 211 -8.01 -49.03 -47.76
C GLY A 211 -8.41 -50.43 -48.23
N LEU A 212 -9.62 -50.94 -47.95
CA LEU A 212 -10.16 -52.24 -48.34
C LEU A 212 -11.20 -52.13 -49.45
N ILE A 213 -11.42 -50.98 -50.06
CA ILE A 213 -12.22 -50.70 -51.24
C ILE A 213 -11.28 -50.38 -52.42
#